data_d7452731223ea8eea61c55e823260e81
#
_entry.id   d7452731223ea8eea61c55e823260e81
#
_cell.length_a   1.000
_cell.length_b   1.000
_cell.length_c   1.000
_cell.angle_alpha   90.00
_cell.angle_beta   90.00
_cell.angle_gamma   90.00
#
_symmetry.space_group_name_H-M   'P 1'
#
loop_
_entity.id
_entity.type
_entity.pdbx_description
1 polymer ?
#
loop_
_entity_poly.entity_id
_entity_poly.type
_entity_poly.pdbx_seq_one_letter_code
_entity_poly.pdbx_strand_id
1 'polypeptide(L)'
;RGLGDVYKRQGKYYTLKEMDSIRIYNRTNWYRWSRQSEKGSNGGSQIDFLRVFAGMDVKEAVFWLLDFAGYKKADDSERHNSLKHCVDKFSIDTEEKEFVLPKESDSFNYLYSYLQNKRMISRKYIDYFVSHKLIYESRDYHNIVFKGNDKNGATRFASMRGVFDTNGHAFKCDVKGNDKTYGFNVANDNSDELEVFEGAI
;
A
#
# COMPACT_ATOMS: atom_id res chain seq x y z
N ARG A 1 8.62 -22.31 -14.30
CA ARG A 1 7.68 -21.17 -14.57
C ARG A 1 8.51 -19.99 -15.04
N GLY A 2 8.19 -19.44 -16.23
CA GLY A 2 8.93 -18.31 -16.79
C GLY A 2 8.70 -17.04 -15.98
N LEU A 3 9.73 -16.20 -15.84
CA LEU A 3 9.69 -14.91 -15.16
C LEU A 3 8.54 -13.99 -15.65
N GLY A 4 7.98 -14.23 -16.84
CA GLY A 4 6.84 -13.48 -17.39
C GLY A 4 5.54 -13.59 -16.59
N ASP A 5 5.42 -14.60 -15.69
CA ASP A 5 4.22 -14.77 -14.88
C ASP A 5 4.26 -14.03 -13.55
N VAL A 6 5.43 -13.51 -13.15
CA VAL A 6 5.66 -12.94 -11.81
C VAL A 6 5.58 -11.41 -11.82
N TYR A 7 5.86 -10.75 -12.95
CA TYR A 7 5.83 -9.28 -13.01
C TYR A 7 5.17 -8.77 -14.31
N LYS A 8 4.66 -7.53 -14.24
CA LYS A 8 4.14 -6.78 -15.39
C LYS A 8 5.04 -5.58 -15.66
N ARG A 9 5.37 -5.34 -16.92
CA ARG A 9 6.04 -4.12 -17.34
C ARG A 9 4.99 -3.02 -17.56
N GLN A 10 5.18 -1.88 -16.89
CA GLN A 10 4.35 -0.70 -17.09
C GLN A 10 5.23 0.50 -17.46
N GLY A 11 5.41 0.71 -18.76
CA GLY A 11 6.25 1.80 -19.25
C GLY A 11 7.71 1.72 -18.79
N LYS A 12 8.10 2.62 -17.87
CA LYS A 12 9.47 2.74 -17.36
C LYS A 12 9.80 1.85 -16.15
N TYR A 13 8.86 1.12 -15.61
CA TYR A 13 9.06 0.29 -14.42
C TYR A 13 8.38 -1.08 -14.55
N TYR A 14 8.75 -1.98 -13.65
CA TYR A 14 8.12 -3.28 -13.50
C TYR A 14 7.35 -3.32 -12.17
N THR A 15 6.22 -4.02 -12.13
CA THR A 15 5.47 -4.30 -10.90
C THR A 15 5.38 -5.80 -10.68
N LEU A 16 5.35 -6.23 -9.42
CA LEU A 16 5.06 -7.62 -9.09
C LEU A 16 3.54 -7.85 -9.18
N LYS A 17 3.11 -8.97 -9.73
CA LYS A 17 1.67 -9.31 -9.85
C LYS A 17 1.01 -9.48 -8.49
N GLU A 18 1.74 -10.06 -7.53
CA GLU A 18 1.27 -10.33 -6.19
C GLU A 18 1.39 -9.14 -5.24
N MET A 19 2.26 -8.17 -5.59
CA MET A 19 2.48 -6.94 -4.82
C MET A 19 2.61 -5.75 -5.77
N ASP A 20 1.51 -5.30 -6.32
CA ASP A 20 1.41 -4.21 -7.30
C ASP A 20 1.90 -2.84 -6.78
N SER A 21 1.96 -2.69 -5.45
CA SER A 21 2.52 -1.51 -4.79
C SER A 21 4.04 -1.39 -4.91
N ILE A 22 4.74 -2.48 -5.29
CA ILE A 22 6.18 -2.47 -5.54
C ILE A 22 6.44 -2.11 -6.98
N ARG A 23 7.29 -1.13 -7.18
CA ARG A 23 7.80 -0.71 -8.50
C ARG A 23 9.30 -0.85 -8.55
N ILE A 24 9.79 -1.49 -9.61
CA ILE A 24 11.22 -1.71 -9.86
C ILE A 24 11.62 -0.82 -11.02
N TYR A 25 12.55 0.09 -10.76
CA TYR A 25 13.07 1.06 -11.72
C TYR A 25 14.47 0.64 -12.19
N ASN A 26 14.73 0.79 -13.48
CA ASN A 26 16.06 0.54 -14.09
C ASN A 26 16.68 -0.82 -13.73
N ARG A 27 15.89 -1.79 -13.25
CA ARG A 27 16.33 -3.11 -12.75
C ARG A 27 17.30 -3.06 -11.56
N THR A 28 17.47 -1.91 -10.91
CA THR A 28 18.42 -1.71 -9.82
C THR A 28 17.80 -1.20 -8.55
N ASN A 29 16.72 -0.42 -8.66
CA ASN A 29 16.06 0.22 -7.53
C ASN A 29 14.60 -0.19 -7.45
N TRP A 30 14.09 -0.27 -6.25
CA TRP A 30 12.69 -0.56 -6.01
C TRP A 30 12.08 0.45 -5.05
N TYR A 31 10.75 0.58 -5.08
CA TYR A 31 10.00 1.42 -4.18
C TYR A 31 8.62 0.81 -3.91
N ARG A 32 8.17 0.83 -2.64
CA ARG A 32 6.88 0.31 -2.21
C ARG A 32 5.97 1.45 -1.77
N TRP A 33 4.97 1.75 -2.57
CA TRP A 33 4.03 2.85 -2.34
C TRP A 33 3.12 2.64 -1.12
N SER A 34 2.75 1.42 -0.82
CA SER A 34 1.86 1.09 0.31
C SER A 34 2.48 1.31 1.70
N ARG A 35 3.80 1.57 1.78
CA ARG A 35 4.52 1.78 3.05
C ARG A 35 5.38 3.04 3.02
N GLN A 36 4.87 4.12 2.46
CA GLN A 36 5.61 5.40 2.37
C GLN A 36 6.08 5.96 3.72
N SER A 37 5.36 5.67 4.78
CA SER A 37 5.68 6.15 6.13
C SER A 37 6.77 5.36 6.85
N GLU A 38 7.14 4.18 6.34
CA GLU A 38 8.15 3.32 6.95
C GLU A 38 9.54 3.64 6.38
N LYS A 39 10.24 4.60 6.99
CA LYS A 39 11.61 4.95 6.59
C LYS A 39 12.53 3.73 6.69
N GLY A 40 13.27 3.45 5.59
CA GLY A 40 14.25 2.36 5.52
C GLY A 40 13.73 1.00 5.07
N SER A 41 12.39 0.84 4.93
CA SER A 41 11.79 -0.42 4.44
C SER A 41 10.88 -0.23 3.22
N ASN A 42 10.81 0.97 2.68
CA ASN A 42 9.91 1.34 1.60
C ASN A 42 10.58 1.44 0.21
N GLY A 43 11.88 1.27 0.12
CA GLY A 43 12.60 1.33 -1.15
C GLY A 43 14.11 1.18 -0.98
N GLY A 44 14.82 1.08 -2.08
CA GLY A 44 16.28 0.98 -2.09
C GLY A 44 16.86 0.19 -3.27
N SER A 45 18.02 -0.38 -3.06
CA SER A 45 18.76 -1.23 -3.99
C SER A 45 18.28 -2.69 -3.95
N GLN A 46 18.89 -3.56 -4.77
CA GLN A 46 18.65 -5.01 -4.70
C GLN A 46 19.00 -5.59 -3.32
N ILE A 47 20.06 -5.08 -2.69
CA ILE A 47 20.47 -5.50 -1.34
C ILE A 47 19.37 -5.16 -0.34
N ASP A 48 18.82 -3.93 -0.39
CA ASP A 48 17.74 -3.51 0.49
C ASP A 48 16.46 -4.33 0.26
N PHE A 49 16.21 -4.75 -0.99
CA PHE A 49 15.10 -5.64 -1.33
C PHE A 49 15.22 -6.97 -0.57
N LEU A 50 16.38 -7.63 -0.65
CA LEU A 50 16.62 -8.89 0.03
C LEU A 50 16.57 -8.73 1.57
N ARG A 51 17.06 -7.61 2.09
CA ARG A 51 16.98 -7.33 3.53
C ARG A 51 15.53 -7.20 4.01
N VAL A 52 14.70 -6.49 3.25
CA VAL A 52 13.31 -6.20 3.65
C VAL A 52 12.40 -7.41 3.44
N PHE A 53 12.53 -8.12 2.31
CA PHE A 53 11.61 -9.20 1.95
C PHE A 53 12.12 -10.59 2.31
N ALA A 54 13.44 -10.80 2.32
CA ALA A 54 14.03 -12.10 2.67
C ALA A 54 14.61 -12.13 4.09
N GLY A 55 14.62 -10.99 4.80
CA GLY A 55 15.18 -10.89 6.15
C GLY A 55 16.69 -11.14 6.23
N MET A 56 17.40 -10.96 5.11
CA MET A 56 18.84 -11.18 5.04
C MET A 56 19.60 -10.02 5.67
N ASP A 57 20.78 -10.30 6.24
CA ASP A 57 21.73 -9.25 6.53
C ASP A 57 22.44 -8.76 5.25
N VAL A 58 23.22 -7.68 5.34
CA VAL A 58 23.90 -7.11 4.16
C VAL A 58 24.87 -8.11 3.51
N LYS A 59 25.59 -8.88 4.32
CA LYS A 59 26.59 -9.85 3.86
C LYS A 59 25.91 -11.03 3.14
N GLU A 60 24.85 -11.54 3.73
CA GLU A 60 24.01 -12.60 3.13
C GLU A 60 23.41 -12.15 1.80
N ALA A 61 22.85 -10.95 1.74
CA ALA A 61 22.25 -10.40 0.53
C ALA A 61 23.29 -10.22 -0.60
N VAL A 62 24.48 -9.73 -0.27
CA VAL A 62 25.59 -9.59 -1.23
C VAL A 62 26.02 -10.95 -1.76
N PHE A 63 26.21 -11.94 -0.90
CA PHE A 63 26.59 -13.28 -1.34
C PHE A 63 25.52 -13.95 -2.18
N TRP A 64 24.24 -13.77 -1.81
CA TRP A 64 23.11 -14.28 -2.60
C TRP A 64 23.11 -13.68 -4.03
N LEU A 65 23.30 -12.37 -4.14
CA LEU A 65 23.35 -11.68 -5.43
C LEU A 65 24.56 -12.12 -6.26
N LEU A 66 25.72 -12.33 -5.64
CA LEU A 66 26.92 -12.82 -6.34
C LEU A 66 26.70 -14.24 -6.88
N ASP A 67 26.10 -15.12 -6.09
CA ASP A 67 25.76 -16.49 -6.52
C ASP A 67 24.73 -16.48 -7.64
N PHE A 68 23.68 -15.67 -7.50
CA PHE A 68 22.67 -15.47 -8.56
C PHE A 68 23.29 -14.94 -9.86
N ALA A 69 24.28 -14.08 -9.78
CA ALA A 69 25.03 -13.55 -10.92
C ALA A 69 26.09 -14.54 -11.50
N GLY A 70 26.21 -15.73 -10.90
CA GLY A 70 27.14 -16.78 -11.36
C GLY A 70 28.58 -16.62 -10.87
N TYR A 71 28.85 -15.72 -9.92
CA TYR A 71 30.15 -15.57 -9.29
C TYR A 71 30.35 -16.69 -8.25
N LYS A 72 31.01 -17.80 -8.65
CA LYS A 72 31.36 -18.89 -7.74
C LYS A 72 32.70 -18.63 -7.07
N LYS A 73 32.73 -18.61 -5.73
CA LYS A 73 33.95 -18.77 -4.96
C LYS A 73 34.15 -20.24 -4.59
N ALA A 74 35.39 -20.64 -4.41
CA ALA A 74 35.86 -22.04 -4.34
C ALA A 74 35.49 -22.82 -3.05
N ASP A 75 34.58 -22.37 -2.20
CA ASP A 75 34.19 -23.08 -0.97
C ASP A 75 32.66 -23.03 -0.78
N ASP A 76 31.97 -24.09 -1.24
CA ASP A 76 30.54 -24.09 -1.51
C ASP A 76 29.66 -24.78 -0.44
N SER A 77 30.23 -25.48 0.55
CA SER A 77 29.43 -26.35 1.42
C SER A 77 28.60 -25.63 2.48
N GLU A 78 29.07 -24.53 3.03
CA GLU A 78 28.33 -23.74 4.03
C GLU A 78 27.28 -22.81 3.41
N ARG A 79 27.49 -22.42 2.16
CA ARG A 79 26.61 -21.49 1.43
C ARG A 79 25.29 -22.12 1.00
N HIS A 80 25.30 -23.39 0.60
CA HIS A 80 24.12 -24.07 0.08
C HIS A 80 23.03 -24.24 1.14
N ASN A 81 23.42 -24.41 2.40
CA ASN A 81 22.50 -24.51 3.53
C ASN A 81 21.89 -23.15 3.91
N SER A 82 22.66 -22.07 3.83
CA SER A 82 22.15 -20.70 4.07
C SER A 82 21.18 -20.26 2.97
N LEU A 83 21.45 -20.61 1.71
CA LEU A 83 20.57 -20.29 0.58
C LEU A 83 19.21 -21.01 0.64
N LYS A 84 19.19 -22.30 1.04
CA LYS A 84 17.93 -23.01 1.26
C LYS A 84 17.09 -22.38 2.35
N HIS A 85 17.73 -22.00 3.46
CA HIS A 85 17.03 -21.34 4.58
C HIS A 85 16.47 -19.96 4.21
N CYS A 86 17.13 -19.25 3.28
CA CYS A 86 16.66 -17.96 2.80
C CYS A 86 15.50 -18.07 1.83
N VAL A 87 15.49 -19.08 0.94
CA VAL A 87 14.38 -19.31 0.00
C VAL A 87 13.11 -19.68 0.74
N ASP A 88 13.20 -20.42 1.85
CA ASP A 88 12.05 -20.77 2.69
C ASP A 88 11.49 -19.57 3.47
N LYS A 89 12.30 -18.51 3.68
CA LYS A 89 11.87 -17.24 4.28
C LYS A 89 11.23 -16.27 3.28
N PHE A 90 11.24 -16.56 1.99
CA PHE A 90 10.45 -15.86 0.96
C PHE A 90 8.94 -16.21 1.05
N SER A 91 8.47 -16.60 2.20
CA SER A 91 7.07 -16.46 2.49
C SER A 91 6.76 -14.96 2.43
N ILE A 92 6.16 -14.53 1.33
CA ILE A 92 5.38 -13.30 1.31
C ILE A 92 4.65 -13.30 2.62
N ASP A 93 4.79 -12.24 3.39
CA ASP A 93 4.04 -12.01 4.62
C ASP A 93 2.54 -11.98 4.25
N THR A 94 2.01 -13.15 3.95
CA THR A 94 0.59 -13.46 3.76
C THR A 94 -0.08 -13.66 5.11
N GLU A 95 0.47 -13.09 6.19
CA GLU A 95 -0.35 -12.83 7.33
C GLU A 95 -1.49 -11.95 6.83
N GLU A 96 -2.64 -12.55 6.68
CA GLU A 96 -3.91 -11.84 6.50
C GLU A 96 -4.01 -10.88 7.68
N LYS A 97 -3.51 -9.66 7.49
CA LYS A 97 -3.60 -8.62 8.51
C LYS A 97 -5.07 -8.31 8.66
N GLU A 98 -5.58 -8.55 9.85
CA GLU A 98 -6.96 -8.25 10.19
C GLU A 98 -7.30 -6.82 9.77
N PHE A 99 -8.39 -6.67 9.04
CA PHE A 99 -8.87 -5.37 8.61
C PHE A 99 -9.53 -4.65 9.77
N VAL A 100 -8.80 -3.72 10.37
CA VAL A 100 -9.28 -2.92 11.50
C VAL A 100 -9.38 -1.46 11.09
N LEU A 101 -10.59 -0.91 11.16
CA LEU A 101 -10.84 0.50 10.88
C LEU A 101 -10.21 1.40 11.94
N PRO A 102 -9.63 2.55 11.56
CA PRO A 102 -9.22 3.59 12.51
C PRO A 102 -10.38 4.03 13.40
N LYS A 103 -10.10 4.27 14.68
CA LYS A 103 -11.11 4.76 15.60
C LYS A 103 -11.66 6.11 15.17
N GLU A 104 -12.97 6.25 15.23
CA GLU A 104 -13.68 7.48 14.90
C GLU A 104 -13.41 8.55 15.97
N SER A 105 -13.28 9.82 15.55
CA SER A 105 -13.15 10.97 16.42
C SER A 105 -14.51 11.38 16.98
N ASP A 106 -14.49 12.01 18.15
CA ASP A 106 -15.72 12.53 18.80
C ASP A 106 -16.27 13.78 18.08
N SER A 107 -15.45 14.43 17.22
CA SER A 107 -15.84 15.57 16.39
C SER A 107 -15.18 15.49 15.02
N PHE A 108 -15.78 16.10 14.00
CA PHE A 108 -15.31 16.10 12.61
C PHE A 108 -14.88 17.49 12.13
N ASN A 109 -14.39 18.32 13.03
CA ASN A 109 -14.05 19.71 12.72
C ASN A 109 -12.96 19.84 11.68
N TYR A 110 -11.91 19.01 11.74
CA TYR A 110 -10.82 19.05 10.77
C TYR A 110 -11.26 18.49 9.43
N LEU A 111 -12.09 17.44 9.39
CA LEU A 111 -12.69 16.91 8.17
C LEU A 111 -13.48 18.00 7.45
N TYR A 112 -14.41 18.65 8.15
CA TYR A 112 -15.23 19.71 7.56
C TYR A 112 -14.37 20.87 7.08
N SER A 113 -13.46 21.37 7.92
CA SER A 113 -12.57 22.46 7.56
C SER A 113 -11.74 22.15 6.32
N TYR A 114 -11.15 20.95 6.26
CA TYR A 114 -10.34 20.53 5.14
C TYR A 114 -11.16 20.43 3.84
N LEU A 115 -12.28 19.72 3.88
CA LEU A 115 -13.09 19.50 2.68
C LEU A 115 -13.75 20.78 2.18
N GLN A 116 -14.25 21.65 3.07
CA GLN A 116 -14.86 22.92 2.68
C GLN A 116 -13.84 23.96 2.22
N ASN A 117 -12.82 24.22 3.05
CA ASN A 117 -11.95 25.39 2.84
C ASN A 117 -10.76 25.07 1.93
N LYS A 118 -10.22 23.84 1.95
CA LYS A 118 -9.07 23.47 1.16
C LYS A 118 -9.44 22.74 -0.13
N ARG A 119 -10.52 21.96 -0.12
CA ARG A 119 -10.99 21.20 -1.27
C ARG A 119 -12.21 21.82 -1.95
N MET A 120 -12.78 22.90 -1.37
CA MET A 120 -13.91 23.66 -1.89
C MET A 120 -15.17 22.79 -2.15
N ILE A 121 -15.35 21.73 -1.36
CA ILE A 121 -16.51 20.85 -1.48
C ILE A 121 -17.67 21.46 -0.69
N SER A 122 -18.84 21.53 -1.32
CA SER A 122 -20.04 22.05 -0.66
C SER A 122 -20.42 21.21 0.55
N ARG A 123 -20.78 21.88 1.64
CA ARG A 123 -21.19 21.26 2.91
C ARG A 123 -22.29 20.21 2.72
N LYS A 124 -23.24 20.45 1.83
CA LYS A 124 -24.33 19.52 1.50
C LYS A 124 -23.80 18.12 1.14
N TYR A 125 -22.73 18.04 0.33
CA TYR A 125 -22.15 16.75 -0.05
C TYR A 125 -21.37 16.12 1.10
N ILE A 126 -20.67 16.92 1.89
CA ILE A 126 -19.94 16.42 3.06
C ILE A 126 -20.92 15.83 4.07
N ASP A 127 -22.02 16.54 4.36
CA ASP A 127 -23.07 16.08 5.28
C ASP A 127 -23.71 14.77 4.77
N TYR A 128 -23.90 14.64 3.45
CA TYR A 128 -24.37 13.39 2.84
C TYR A 128 -23.42 12.22 3.14
N PHE A 129 -22.15 12.36 2.85
CA PHE A 129 -21.16 11.29 3.06
C PHE A 129 -20.98 10.94 4.54
N VAL A 130 -20.99 11.93 5.41
CA VAL A 130 -20.88 11.72 6.86
C VAL A 130 -22.13 11.02 7.41
N SER A 131 -23.34 11.48 7.03
CA SER A 131 -24.60 10.89 7.50
C SER A 131 -24.77 9.44 7.03
N HIS A 132 -24.28 9.10 5.83
CA HIS A 132 -24.28 7.74 5.31
C HIS A 132 -23.08 6.91 5.80
N LYS A 133 -22.27 7.45 6.72
CA LYS A 133 -21.10 6.78 7.28
C LYS A 133 -20.07 6.30 6.25
N LEU A 134 -19.97 7.01 5.12
CA LEU A 134 -19.03 6.72 4.04
C LEU A 134 -17.67 7.36 4.29
N ILE A 135 -17.67 8.49 5.02
CA ILE A 135 -16.44 9.16 5.47
C ILE A 135 -16.57 9.52 6.96
N TYR A 136 -15.43 9.57 7.63
CA TYR A 136 -15.34 10.07 9.00
C TYR A 136 -13.94 10.59 9.30
N GLU A 137 -13.78 11.31 10.40
CA GLU A 137 -12.49 11.76 10.93
C GLU A 137 -11.94 10.73 11.91
N SER A 138 -10.68 10.29 11.71
CA SER A 138 -10.03 9.39 12.67
C SER A 138 -9.62 10.14 13.93
N ARG A 139 -9.70 9.48 15.08
CA ARG A 139 -9.26 10.04 16.37
C ARG A 139 -7.77 10.36 16.35
N ASP A 140 -6.98 9.45 15.84
CA ASP A 140 -5.54 9.63 15.75
C ASP A 140 -5.21 10.43 14.48
N TYR A 141 -4.48 11.53 14.64
CA TYR A 141 -4.00 12.42 13.57
C TYR A 141 -5.08 13.12 12.74
N HIS A 142 -6.37 13.01 13.10
CA HIS A 142 -7.48 13.66 12.40
C HIS A 142 -7.53 13.41 10.89
N ASN A 143 -7.11 12.22 10.46
CA ASN A 143 -7.16 11.85 9.05
C ASN A 143 -8.61 11.64 8.60
N ILE A 144 -8.93 11.99 7.36
CA ILE A 144 -10.19 11.62 6.75
C ILE A 144 -10.11 10.17 6.29
N VAL A 145 -11.03 9.34 6.75
CA VAL A 145 -11.17 7.94 6.36
C VAL A 145 -12.30 7.82 5.35
N PHE A 146 -12.01 7.26 4.19
CA PHE A 146 -12.96 6.96 3.10
C PHE A 146 -13.22 5.47 3.09
N LYS A 147 -14.49 5.07 3.17
CA LYS A 147 -14.88 3.66 3.27
C LYS A 147 -15.42 3.13 1.95
N GLY A 148 -14.97 1.95 1.56
CA GLY A 148 -15.55 1.16 0.48
C GLY A 148 -16.35 0.01 1.07
N ASN A 149 -17.65 -0.01 0.79
CA ASN A 149 -18.56 -1.01 1.31
C ASN A 149 -18.92 -2.04 0.22
N ASP A 150 -19.21 -3.26 0.66
CA ASP A 150 -19.80 -4.28 -0.19
C ASP A 150 -21.32 -4.03 -0.35
N LYS A 151 -21.97 -4.84 -1.18
CA LYS A 151 -23.41 -4.77 -1.45
C LYS A 151 -24.30 -4.98 -0.21
N ASN A 152 -23.75 -5.53 0.86
CA ASN A 152 -24.46 -5.74 2.12
C ASN A 152 -24.20 -4.59 3.12
N GLY A 153 -23.45 -3.56 2.71
CA GLY A 153 -23.06 -2.42 3.54
C GLY A 153 -21.89 -2.68 4.49
N ALA A 154 -21.26 -3.87 4.43
CA ALA A 154 -20.07 -4.14 5.22
C ALA A 154 -18.84 -3.46 4.61
N THR A 155 -18.07 -2.75 5.43
CA THR A 155 -16.86 -2.09 4.98
C THR A 155 -15.76 -3.11 4.71
N ARG A 156 -15.26 -3.15 3.48
CA ARG A 156 -14.19 -4.03 3.01
C ARG A 156 -12.91 -3.27 2.67
N PHE A 157 -13.03 -1.99 2.40
CA PHE A 157 -11.93 -1.13 2.03
C PHE A 157 -11.97 0.16 2.85
N ALA A 158 -10.82 0.69 3.21
CA ALA A 158 -10.71 2.04 3.73
C ALA A 158 -9.37 2.66 3.32
N SER A 159 -9.41 3.92 2.91
CA SER A 159 -8.23 4.74 2.68
C SER A 159 -8.25 5.98 3.56
N MET A 160 -7.07 6.47 3.90
CA MET A 160 -6.89 7.64 4.77
C MET A 160 -6.23 8.79 4.02
N ARG A 161 -6.70 10.00 4.29
CA ARG A 161 -6.12 11.25 3.80
C ARG A 161 -5.83 12.18 4.96
N GLY A 162 -4.58 12.64 5.07
CA GLY A 162 -4.20 13.65 6.05
C GLY A 162 -4.79 15.01 5.72
N VAL A 163 -5.26 15.71 6.74
CA VAL A 163 -5.75 17.09 6.64
C VAL A 163 -4.62 18.11 6.77
N PHE A 164 -3.50 17.69 7.36
CA PHE A 164 -2.30 18.51 7.53
C PHE A 164 -1.27 18.18 6.46
N ASP A 165 -0.75 19.21 5.79
CA ASP A 165 0.39 19.05 4.89
C ASP A 165 1.67 19.24 5.70
N THR A 166 2.49 18.21 5.73
CA THR A 166 3.82 18.30 6.30
C THR A 166 4.83 18.34 5.14
N ASN A 167 5.55 19.45 5.01
CA ASN A 167 6.55 19.66 3.94
C ASN A 167 5.99 19.50 2.50
N GLY A 168 4.75 19.94 2.25
CA GLY A 168 4.14 19.88 0.92
C GLY A 168 3.62 18.51 0.50
N HIS A 169 3.66 17.52 1.41
CA HIS A 169 3.13 16.18 1.14
C HIS A 169 1.97 15.86 2.09
N ALA A 170 0.78 15.74 1.52
CA ALA A 170 -0.37 15.25 2.27
C ALA A 170 -0.25 13.74 2.50
N PHE A 171 -0.47 13.30 3.74
CA PHE A 171 -0.53 11.88 4.08
C PHE A 171 -1.62 11.16 3.27
N LYS A 172 -1.26 10.03 2.69
CA LYS A 172 -2.14 9.12 1.98
C LYS A 172 -1.76 7.69 2.32
N CYS A 173 -2.70 6.88 2.76
CA CYS A 173 -2.44 5.48 3.08
C CYS A 173 -3.73 4.65 2.99
N ASP A 174 -3.62 3.44 2.50
CA ASP A 174 -4.69 2.45 2.64
C ASP A 174 -4.60 1.79 4.02
N VAL A 175 -5.75 1.47 4.61
CA VAL A 175 -5.81 0.73 5.88
C VAL A 175 -5.30 -0.69 5.64
N LYS A 176 -4.51 -1.24 6.58
CA LYS A 176 -3.99 -2.61 6.47
C LYS A 176 -5.12 -3.63 6.46
N GLY A 177 -4.97 -4.72 5.71
CA GLY A 177 -6.00 -5.74 5.57
C GLY A 177 -7.14 -5.39 4.61
N ASN A 178 -7.03 -4.28 3.87
CA ASN A 178 -8.00 -3.89 2.85
C ASN A 178 -8.20 -4.97 1.78
N ASP A 179 -9.45 -5.17 1.40
CA ASP A 179 -9.79 -5.83 0.15
C ASP A 179 -9.84 -4.80 -0.98
N LYS A 180 -8.82 -4.81 -1.84
CA LYS A 180 -8.67 -3.85 -2.94
C LYS A 180 -9.62 -4.07 -4.12
N THR A 181 -10.45 -5.09 -4.08
CA THR A 181 -11.54 -5.26 -5.03
C THR A 181 -12.67 -4.27 -4.78
N TYR A 182 -12.72 -3.70 -3.56
CA TYR A 182 -13.61 -2.63 -3.18
C TYR A 182 -12.84 -1.30 -3.15
N GLY A 183 -13.46 -0.25 -3.68
CA GLY A 183 -12.96 1.13 -3.58
C GLY A 183 -13.94 1.98 -2.78
N PHE A 184 -13.57 3.23 -2.49
CA PHE A 184 -14.56 4.21 -2.03
C PHE A 184 -15.64 4.35 -3.09
N ASN A 185 -16.88 4.05 -2.75
CA ASN A 185 -17.99 4.03 -3.70
C ASN A 185 -19.27 4.60 -3.09
N VAL A 186 -20.13 5.09 -3.96
CA VAL A 186 -21.51 5.47 -3.68
C VAL A 186 -22.37 4.78 -4.72
N ALA A 187 -23.22 3.86 -4.28
CA ALA A 187 -24.16 3.19 -5.15
C ALA A 187 -25.41 4.05 -5.35
N ASN A 188 -25.88 4.12 -6.60
CA ASN A 188 -27.17 4.68 -6.96
C ASN A 188 -27.94 3.61 -7.74
N ASP A 189 -28.82 2.91 -7.06
CA ASP A 189 -29.60 1.81 -7.65
C ASP A 189 -30.59 2.26 -8.74
N ASN A 190 -30.75 3.57 -8.93
CA ASN A 190 -31.66 4.15 -9.95
C ASN A 190 -30.90 4.63 -11.20
N SER A 191 -29.62 4.31 -11.36
CA SER A 191 -28.80 4.72 -12.50
C SER A 191 -28.04 3.54 -13.07
N ASP A 192 -28.06 3.41 -14.40
CA ASP A 192 -27.23 2.46 -15.16
C ASP A 192 -25.86 3.06 -15.52
N GLU A 193 -25.57 4.28 -15.07
CA GLU A 193 -24.31 4.97 -15.34
C GLU A 193 -23.30 4.71 -14.21
N LEU A 194 -22.06 4.43 -14.58
CA LEU A 194 -20.91 4.27 -13.68
C LEU A 194 -19.89 5.39 -13.92
N GLU A 195 -19.68 6.23 -12.93
CA GLU A 195 -18.60 7.21 -12.93
C GLU A 195 -17.41 6.70 -12.12
N VAL A 196 -16.21 6.75 -12.72
CA VAL A 196 -14.97 6.26 -12.08
C VAL A 196 -13.98 7.40 -11.96
N PHE A 197 -13.46 7.60 -10.76
CA PHE A 197 -12.48 8.64 -10.44
C PHE A 197 -11.16 8.00 -9.94
N GLU A 198 -10.03 8.66 -10.21
CA GLU A 198 -8.70 8.20 -9.75
C GLU A 198 -8.54 8.27 -8.23
N GLY A 199 -9.28 9.13 -7.55
CA GLY A 199 -9.21 9.30 -6.10
C GLY A 199 -10.52 9.77 -5.49
N ALA A 200 -10.67 9.58 -4.19
CA ALA A 200 -11.87 9.97 -3.45
C ALA A 200 -12.07 11.50 -3.36
N ILE A 201 -10.98 12.26 -3.48
CA ILE A 201 -10.95 13.75 -3.52
C ILE A 201 -9.70 14.25 -4.25
#